data_b37af9f8c8595c30d45abb79f8d4af5b
#
_entry.id   b37af9f8c8595c30d45abb79f8d4af5b
#
_cell.length_a   1.000
_cell.length_b   1.000
_cell.length_c   1.000
_cell.angle_alpha   90.00
_cell.angle_beta   90.00
_cell.angle_gamma   90.00
#
_symmetry.space_group_name_H-M   'P 1'
#
loop_
_entity.id
_entity.type
_entity.pdbx_description
1 polymer ?
#
loop_
_entity_poly.entity_id
_entity_poly.type
_entity_poly.pdbx_seq_one_letter_code
_entity_poly.pdbx_strand_id
1 'polypeptide(L)'
;MPGWLKPLLLLCAVLPGVTLAQEVIEDFAVELQVRNDGRLDVTERITVQAEGDKIQRGIYRDIPVTYRLPSGLLRKTPIDLLSATRDGEAESVRRESQGAYQRFYLGSPHIQLDPGRYVYELRYRVDPQLLQRPDEDELYWNVTGNAWAFPILQASARVQLPAGAKIGQLAGYTGASGAQGRGYRVVELTDDTLLVETTVVLPPQQGFTIALDWQSGLIERPGLLQRGLRLLFDNAGLTLGGLLWLALLGYYLRTWRRVGRDPRKGLHIVRFEAPDDLSPTQVGYLWHRGFRGAFDEARALSICFTDWAIQGLIRLQDRPRAEGFVIQRGKKPIESARIGEIEWLRRLFPASKGDRPLELGSTYQPRLAEMKARMVDSLQTHGNLWHATNRGAWATGLALAVPGMLVAALAGLEGDEQWALGIGGLLFSFGFGIPFAIMLVMAARQSTWGKRIGMGLVALMFGWPVPIGLGMLYSATSLPVLLLFIAFLLQLVLFYRW
;
A
#
# COMPACT_ATOMS: atom_id res chain seq x y z
N MET A 1 -46.82 41.87 -68.87
CA MET A 1 -47.58 41.98 -67.62
C MET A 1 -46.69 41.87 -66.48
N PRO A 2 -46.84 42.60 -65.39
CA PRO A 2 -45.77 43.23 -64.60
C PRO A 2 -45.43 42.40 -63.37
N GLY A 3 -44.13 42.37 -63.03
CA GLY A 3 -43.68 41.84 -61.77
C GLY A 3 -42.63 42.77 -61.12
N TRP A 4 -43.03 43.42 -60.08
CA TRP A 4 -42.24 44.34 -59.31
C TRP A 4 -41.22 43.55 -58.44
N LEU A 5 -39.93 43.59 -58.75
CA LEU A 5 -38.88 43.23 -57.83
C LEU A 5 -38.41 44.47 -57.11
N LYS A 6 -38.78 44.62 -55.86
CA LYS A 6 -38.15 45.57 -54.93
C LYS A 6 -36.78 45.05 -54.51
N PRO A 7 -35.74 45.88 -54.48
CA PRO A 7 -34.47 45.51 -53.93
C PRO A 7 -34.57 45.48 -52.38
N LEU A 8 -34.34 44.30 -51.75
CA LEU A 8 -34.20 44.15 -50.36
C LEU A 8 -32.81 44.65 -49.98
N LEU A 9 -32.69 45.87 -49.44
CA LEU A 9 -31.53 46.41 -48.84
C LEU A 9 -31.17 45.53 -47.61
N LEU A 10 -30.17 44.66 -47.78
CA LEU A 10 -29.55 43.88 -46.69
C LEU A 10 -28.73 44.87 -45.87
N LEU A 11 -29.31 45.39 -44.79
CA LEU A 11 -28.63 46.16 -43.76
C LEU A 11 -27.77 45.18 -42.97
N CYS A 12 -26.51 44.95 -43.37
CA CYS A 12 -25.48 44.32 -42.53
C CYS A 12 -25.27 45.20 -41.31
N ALA A 13 -26.01 44.93 -40.25
CA ALA A 13 -25.65 45.42 -38.92
C ALA A 13 -24.30 44.82 -38.58
N VAL A 14 -23.24 45.59 -38.73
CA VAL A 14 -21.95 45.37 -38.11
C VAL A 14 -22.16 45.50 -36.59
N LEU A 15 -22.55 44.42 -35.97
CA LEU A 15 -22.43 44.34 -34.51
C LEU A 15 -20.93 44.49 -34.21
N PRO A 16 -20.52 45.46 -33.41
CA PRO A 16 -19.17 45.46 -32.89
C PRO A 16 -19.02 44.14 -32.14
N GLY A 17 -18.15 43.26 -32.62
CA GLY A 17 -17.77 42.05 -31.88
C GLY A 17 -17.30 42.54 -30.51
N VAL A 18 -18.10 42.25 -29.51
CA VAL A 18 -17.66 42.34 -28.13
C VAL A 18 -16.52 41.32 -28.03
N THR A 19 -15.28 41.77 -28.25
CA THR A 19 -14.13 40.99 -27.85
C THR A 19 -14.22 40.90 -26.33
N LEU A 20 -14.79 39.81 -25.85
CA LEU A 20 -14.68 39.45 -24.44
C LEU A 20 -13.20 39.46 -24.16
N ALA A 21 -12.75 40.41 -23.36
CA ALA A 21 -11.39 40.42 -22.88
C ALA A 21 -11.13 39.06 -22.21
N GLN A 22 -10.09 38.39 -22.65
CA GLN A 22 -9.76 37.06 -22.14
C GLN A 22 -8.83 37.23 -20.95
N GLU A 23 -9.13 36.56 -19.84
CA GLU A 23 -8.23 36.50 -18.71
C GLU A 23 -6.87 35.91 -19.11
N VAL A 24 -5.81 36.65 -18.88
CA VAL A 24 -4.45 36.28 -19.29
C VAL A 24 -3.44 36.66 -18.20
N ILE A 25 -2.30 35.99 -18.22
CA ILE A 25 -1.10 36.43 -17.54
C ILE A 25 -0.31 37.22 -18.57
N GLU A 26 -0.25 38.55 -18.39
CA GLU A 26 0.45 39.44 -19.32
C GLU A 26 1.97 39.24 -19.24
N ASP A 27 2.48 39.16 -18.00
CA ASP A 27 3.91 39.01 -17.73
C ASP A 27 4.11 38.09 -16.50
N PHE A 28 5.06 37.17 -16.60
CA PHE A 28 5.50 36.30 -15.54
C PHE A 28 7.00 36.38 -15.35
N ALA A 29 7.45 37.30 -14.50
CA ALA A 29 8.87 37.50 -14.24
C ALA A 29 9.33 36.78 -12.97
N VAL A 30 10.42 36.03 -13.06
CA VAL A 30 11.01 35.29 -11.93
C VAL A 30 12.45 35.73 -11.74
N GLU A 31 12.80 36.09 -10.51
CA GLU A 31 14.15 36.29 -10.06
C GLU A 31 14.58 35.17 -9.12
N LEU A 32 15.67 34.50 -9.45
CA LEU A 32 16.25 33.38 -8.72
C LEU A 32 17.62 33.76 -8.23
N GLN A 33 17.82 33.81 -6.92
CA GLN A 33 19.15 34.00 -6.33
C GLN A 33 19.60 32.69 -5.69
N VAL A 34 20.65 32.09 -6.24
CA VAL A 34 21.28 30.89 -5.68
C VAL A 34 22.24 31.30 -4.56
N ARG A 35 22.00 30.80 -3.34
CA ARG A 35 22.82 31.08 -2.17
C ARG A 35 23.94 30.06 -2.01
N ASN A 36 24.98 30.42 -1.26
CA ASN A 36 26.12 29.54 -0.99
C ASN A 36 25.70 28.28 -0.17
N ASP A 37 24.63 28.36 0.64
CA ASP A 37 24.08 27.21 1.35
C ASP A 37 23.19 26.30 0.46
N GLY A 38 23.11 26.64 -0.84
CA GLY A 38 22.34 25.92 -1.85
C GLY A 38 20.85 26.23 -1.86
N ARG A 39 20.34 27.06 -0.95
CA ARG A 39 18.97 27.56 -0.98
C ARG A 39 18.76 28.54 -2.12
N LEU A 40 17.50 28.61 -2.56
CA LEU A 40 17.10 29.59 -3.58
C LEU A 40 16.19 30.62 -2.94
N ASP A 41 16.56 31.90 -3.05
CA ASP A 41 15.65 33.02 -2.81
C ASP A 41 14.92 33.31 -4.13
N VAL A 42 13.61 33.25 -4.14
CA VAL A 42 12.78 33.37 -5.35
C VAL A 42 11.83 34.54 -5.19
N THR A 43 11.78 35.40 -6.19
CA THR A 43 10.78 36.46 -6.33
C THR A 43 10.03 36.21 -7.63
N GLU A 44 8.73 35.94 -7.55
CA GLU A 44 7.84 35.85 -8.71
C GLU A 44 7.00 37.12 -8.78
N ARG A 45 6.95 37.76 -9.94
CA ARG A 45 6.08 38.90 -10.24
C ARG A 45 5.14 38.47 -11.37
N ILE A 46 3.86 38.41 -11.08
CA ILE A 46 2.84 37.89 -11.97
C ILE A 46 1.83 38.99 -12.25
N THR A 47 1.81 39.46 -13.47
CA THR A 47 0.86 40.48 -13.93
C THR A 47 -0.29 39.78 -14.63
N VAL A 48 -1.50 40.00 -14.15
CA VAL A 48 -2.71 39.38 -14.69
C VAL A 48 -3.72 40.41 -15.11
N GLN A 49 -4.46 40.10 -16.18
CA GLN A 49 -5.70 40.76 -16.54
C GLN A 49 -6.87 39.92 -16.02
N ALA A 50 -7.60 40.44 -15.07
CA ALA A 50 -8.80 39.82 -14.50
C ALA A 50 -10.06 40.39 -15.16
N GLU A 51 -10.99 39.52 -15.55
CA GLU A 51 -12.30 39.91 -16.11
C GLU A 51 -13.47 39.41 -15.23
N GLY A 52 -13.14 38.78 -14.08
CA GLY A 52 -14.13 38.29 -13.11
C GLY A 52 -14.76 36.94 -13.50
N ASP A 53 -14.19 36.21 -14.46
CA ASP A 53 -14.64 34.86 -14.82
C ASP A 53 -13.98 33.81 -13.89
N LYS A 54 -12.69 33.60 -14.02
CA LYS A 54 -11.89 32.67 -13.19
C LYS A 54 -11.09 33.42 -12.14
N ILE A 55 -10.56 34.61 -12.47
CA ILE A 55 -9.85 35.50 -11.53
C ILE A 55 -10.88 36.39 -10.83
N GLN A 56 -11.58 35.82 -9.84
CA GLN A 56 -12.63 36.55 -9.11
C GLN A 56 -12.16 37.11 -7.77
N ARG A 57 -11.26 36.41 -7.07
CA ARG A 57 -10.85 36.74 -5.71
C ARG A 57 -9.33 36.72 -5.53
N GLY A 58 -8.60 36.57 -6.61
CA GLY A 58 -7.15 36.42 -6.63
C GLY A 58 -6.72 35.28 -7.54
N ILE A 59 -5.46 34.92 -7.42
CA ILE A 59 -4.84 33.84 -8.17
C ILE A 59 -4.35 32.74 -7.23
N TYR A 60 -4.05 31.56 -7.76
CA TYR A 60 -3.31 30.54 -7.01
C TYR A 60 -2.04 30.14 -7.77
N ARG A 61 -1.00 29.84 -6.99
CA ARG A 61 0.31 29.39 -7.48
C ARG A 61 0.64 28.03 -6.91
N ASP A 62 0.81 27.04 -7.79
CA ASP A 62 1.23 25.70 -7.44
C ASP A 62 2.74 25.58 -7.63
N ILE A 63 3.47 25.29 -6.55
CA ILE A 63 4.91 25.09 -6.58
C ILE A 63 5.22 23.66 -6.14
N PRO A 64 5.98 22.88 -6.94
CA PRO A 64 6.32 21.52 -6.58
C PRO A 64 7.25 21.48 -5.36
N VAL A 65 6.89 20.69 -4.36
CA VAL A 65 7.64 20.53 -3.10
C VAL A 65 8.04 19.08 -2.82
N THR A 66 7.55 18.13 -3.61
CA THR A 66 7.89 16.72 -3.47
C THR A 66 8.28 16.14 -4.82
N TYR A 67 9.47 15.59 -4.89
CA TYR A 67 10.03 14.98 -6.08
C TYR A 67 10.28 13.49 -5.88
N ARG A 68 9.98 12.68 -6.88
CA ARG A 68 10.28 11.25 -6.88
C ARG A 68 11.63 11.01 -7.55
N LEU A 69 12.57 10.49 -6.78
CA LEU A 69 13.90 10.11 -7.27
C LEU A 69 13.82 8.85 -8.16
N PRO A 70 14.81 8.58 -9.02
CA PRO A 70 14.86 7.36 -9.82
C PRO A 70 14.83 6.07 -8.98
N SER A 71 15.30 6.12 -7.73
CA SER A 71 15.20 5.04 -6.75
C SER A 71 13.77 4.76 -6.25
N GLY A 72 12.79 5.61 -6.60
CA GLY A 72 11.43 5.58 -6.08
C GLY A 72 11.26 6.24 -4.71
N LEU A 73 12.35 6.70 -4.08
CA LEU A 73 12.29 7.47 -2.84
C LEU A 73 11.84 8.91 -3.11
N LEU A 74 11.27 9.52 -2.09
CA LEU A 74 10.83 10.91 -2.15
C LEU A 74 11.94 11.84 -1.66
N ARG A 75 12.00 13.02 -2.26
CA ARG A 75 12.78 14.18 -1.81
C ARG A 75 11.83 15.35 -1.62
N LYS A 76 11.81 15.90 -0.42
CA LYS A 76 10.99 17.07 -0.08
C LYS A 76 11.83 18.33 -0.09
N THR A 77 11.27 19.39 -0.66
CA THR A 77 11.88 20.72 -0.74
C THR A 77 10.89 21.73 -0.18
N PRO A 78 10.84 21.90 1.16
CA PRO A 78 9.92 22.82 1.79
C PRO A 78 10.14 24.25 1.32
N ILE A 79 9.06 25.03 1.33
CA ILE A 79 9.03 26.44 0.93
C ILE A 79 8.72 27.31 2.14
N ASP A 80 9.57 28.27 2.41
CA ASP A 80 9.36 29.33 3.39
C ASP A 80 8.86 30.58 2.68
N LEU A 81 7.56 30.88 2.77
CA LEU A 81 6.99 32.11 2.25
C LEU A 81 7.46 33.29 3.09
N LEU A 82 8.08 34.26 2.43
CA LEU A 82 8.62 35.49 3.05
C LEU A 82 7.61 36.62 2.99
N SER A 83 7.03 36.87 1.82
CA SER A 83 6.00 37.90 1.62
C SER A 83 5.15 37.62 0.39
N ALA A 84 3.95 38.17 0.38
CA ALA A 84 3.09 38.24 -0.79
C ALA A 84 2.43 39.63 -0.84
N THR A 85 2.41 40.26 -2.00
CA THR A 85 1.76 41.54 -2.22
C THR A 85 0.92 41.51 -3.48
N ARG A 86 -0.09 42.39 -3.53
CA ARG A 86 -0.84 42.71 -4.75
C ARG A 86 -0.76 44.27 -4.92
N ASP A 87 -0.28 44.69 -6.09
CA ASP A 87 -0.08 46.11 -6.42
C ASP A 87 0.74 46.88 -5.37
N GLY A 88 1.71 46.17 -4.73
CA GLY A 88 2.58 46.68 -3.67
C GLY A 88 2.03 46.62 -2.24
N GLU A 89 0.76 46.36 -2.07
CA GLU A 89 0.13 46.19 -0.76
C GLU A 89 0.14 44.71 -0.32
N ALA A 90 0.26 44.48 1.01
CA ALA A 90 0.29 43.12 1.55
C ALA A 90 -0.99 42.35 1.21
N GLU A 91 -0.83 41.15 0.63
CA GLU A 91 -1.95 40.31 0.26
C GLU A 91 -2.08 39.09 1.19
N SER A 92 -3.33 38.68 1.45
CA SER A 92 -3.61 37.51 2.25
C SER A 92 -3.24 36.23 1.49
N VAL A 93 -2.60 35.28 2.20
CA VAL A 93 -2.17 34.03 1.60
C VAL A 93 -2.71 32.85 2.40
N ARG A 94 -3.46 31.96 1.73
CA ARG A 94 -3.82 30.65 2.26
C ARG A 94 -2.94 29.58 1.59
N ARG A 95 -2.36 28.70 2.40
CA ARG A 95 -1.54 27.59 1.92
C ARG A 95 -2.33 26.28 1.99
N GLU A 96 -2.16 25.45 0.98
CA GLU A 96 -2.80 24.14 0.91
C GLU A 96 -1.86 23.13 0.27
N SER A 97 -1.74 21.93 0.82
CA SER A 97 -0.98 20.84 0.21
C SER A 97 -1.83 20.15 -0.85
N GLN A 98 -1.32 20.08 -2.07
CA GLN A 98 -1.99 19.47 -3.23
C GLN A 98 -1.09 18.34 -3.77
N GLY A 99 -1.04 17.22 -3.05
CA GLY A 99 -0.17 16.10 -3.41
C GLY A 99 1.32 16.48 -3.40
N ALA A 100 1.96 16.51 -4.58
CA ALA A 100 3.37 16.88 -4.71
C ALA A 100 3.61 18.40 -4.73
N TYR A 101 2.55 19.21 -4.68
CA TYR A 101 2.61 20.66 -4.80
C TYR A 101 2.16 21.37 -3.53
N GLN A 102 2.76 22.50 -3.24
CA GLN A 102 2.25 23.49 -2.29
C GLN A 102 1.50 24.56 -3.09
N ARG A 103 0.19 24.70 -2.83
CA ARG A 103 -0.65 25.75 -3.41
C ARG A 103 -0.71 26.97 -2.51
N PHE A 104 -0.44 28.12 -3.08
CA PHE A 104 -0.60 29.42 -2.45
C PHE A 104 -1.77 30.14 -3.12
N TYR A 105 -2.85 30.36 -2.36
CA TYR A 105 -3.94 31.23 -2.81
C TYR A 105 -3.61 32.65 -2.40
N LEU A 106 -3.45 33.55 -3.37
CA LEU A 106 -3.14 34.97 -3.22
C LEU A 106 -4.43 35.75 -3.38
N GLY A 107 -5.04 36.17 -2.28
CA GLY A 107 -6.34 36.83 -2.25
C GLY A 107 -7.20 36.38 -1.08
N SER A 108 -8.24 37.17 -0.81
CA SER A 108 -9.22 36.90 0.27
C SER A 108 -10.49 36.22 -0.28
N PRO A 109 -11.01 35.16 0.36
CA PRO A 109 -12.26 34.56 -0.06
C PRO A 109 -13.48 35.48 0.07
N HIS A 110 -13.34 36.58 0.80
CA HIS A 110 -14.41 37.52 1.09
C HIS A 110 -14.35 38.80 0.24
N ILE A 111 -13.30 39.00 -0.56
CA ILE A 111 -13.10 40.18 -1.39
C ILE A 111 -13.14 39.76 -2.84
N GLN A 112 -14.11 40.28 -3.57
CA GLN A 112 -14.19 40.12 -5.03
C GLN A 112 -13.37 41.22 -5.68
N LEU A 113 -12.60 40.85 -6.70
CA LEU A 113 -11.81 41.80 -7.51
C LEU A 113 -12.69 42.39 -8.60
N ASP A 114 -12.55 43.67 -8.84
CA ASP A 114 -13.09 44.29 -10.04
C ASP A 114 -12.31 43.84 -11.28
N PRO A 115 -12.92 43.84 -12.48
CA PRO A 115 -12.16 43.62 -13.70
C PRO A 115 -11.03 44.65 -13.83
N GLY A 116 -9.82 44.18 -14.14
CA GLY A 116 -8.68 45.06 -14.21
C GLY A 116 -7.33 44.33 -14.20
N ARG A 117 -6.28 45.11 -14.25
CA ARG A 117 -4.90 44.61 -14.23
C ARG A 117 -4.37 44.61 -12.83
N TYR A 118 -3.81 43.48 -12.38
CA TYR A 118 -3.24 43.28 -11.04
C TYR A 118 -1.83 42.73 -11.13
N VAL A 119 -0.93 43.18 -10.25
CA VAL A 119 0.44 42.71 -10.12
C VAL A 119 0.61 42.00 -8.79
N TYR A 120 0.77 40.70 -8.84
CA TYR A 120 1.10 39.90 -7.66
C TYR A 120 2.60 39.68 -7.56
N GLU A 121 3.15 39.90 -6.36
CA GLU A 121 4.55 39.58 -6.07
C GLU A 121 4.60 38.59 -4.92
N LEU A 122 5.27 37.45 -5.17
CA LEU A 122 5.43 36.37 -4.21
C LEU A 122 6.93 36.17 -3.95
N ARG A 123 7.36 36.33 -2.70
CA ARG A 123 8.76 36.09 -2.29
C ARG A 123 8.82 34.91 -1.37
N TYR A 124 9.68 33.94 -1.69
CA TYR A 124 9.83 32.73 -0.90
C TYR A 124 11.25 32.18 -1.00
N ARG A 125 11.59 31.33 -0.02
CA ARG A 125 12.84 30.59 0.01
C ARG A 125 12.56 29.12 -0.18
N VAL A 126 13.35 28.45 -1.00
CA VAL A 126 13.26 27.02 -1.26
C VAL A 126 14.51 26.35 -0.75
N ASP A 127 14.36 25.22 -0.06
CA ASP A 127 15.47 24.35 0.31
C ASP A 127 16.18 23.82 -0.94
N PRO A 128 17.47 23.41 -0.84
CA PRO A 128 18.29 23.05 -1.99
C PRO A 128 17.61 22.08 -2.95
N GLN A 129 17.36 22.53 -4.17
CA GLN A 129 16.88 21.73 -5.31
C GLN A 129 17.97 21.43 -6.33
N LEU A 130 19.21 21.82 -6.03
CA LEU A 130 20.33 21.67 -6.91
C LEU A 130 20.73 20.20 -7.07
N LEU A 131 21.04 19.80 -8.29
CA LEU A 131 21.66 18.53 -8.58
C LEU A 131 23.18 18.70 -8.48
N GLN A 132 23.76 18.26 -7.37
CA GLN A 132 25.18 18.39 -7.10
C GLN A 132 25.93 17.16 -7.61
N ARG A 133 26.67 17.32 -8.73
CA ARG A 133 27.56 16.30 -9.31
C ARG A 133 29.01 16.52 -8.85
N PRO A 134 29.93 15.58 -9.07
CA PRO A 134 31.34 15.76 -8.68
C PRO A 134 31.98 17.01 -9.27
N ASP A 135 31.75 17.29 -10.56
CA ASP A 135 32.43 18.30 -11.34
C ASP A 135 31.58 19.54 -11.59
N GLU A 136 30.25 19.43 -11.45
CA GLU A 136 29.32 20.52 -11.76
C GLU A 136 28.11 20.47 -10.79
N ASP A 137 27.53 21.66 -10.56
CA ASP A 137 26.26 21.82 -9.90
C ASP A 137 25.22 22.30 -10.93
N GLU A 138 24.01 21.78 -10.91
CA GLU A 138 22.95 22.07 -11.89
C GLU A 138 21.70 22.60 -11.20
N LEU A 139 21.14 23.67 -11.72
CA LEU A 139 19.80 24.17 -11.41
C LEU A 139 18.84 23.76 -12.53
N TYR A 140 17.81 23.00 -12.19
CA TYR A 140 16.66 22.74 -13.06
C TYR A 140 15.42 23.39 -12.44
N TRP A 141 14.87 24.41 -13.10
CA TRP A 141 13.80 25.21 -12.53
C TRP A 141 12.63 25.39 -13.50
N ASN A 142 11.42 25.01 -13.05
CA ASN A 142 10.19 25.29 -13.76
C ASN A 142 9.73 26.72 -13.40
N VAL A 143 10.02 27.66 -14.28
CA VAL A 143 9.82 29.09 -14.08
C VAL A 143 8.37 29.44 -13.82
N THR A 144 7.49 29.06 -14.74
CA THR A 144 6.07 29.44 -14.68
C THR A 144 5.20 28.40 -13.98
N GLY A 145 5.61 27.13 -13.95
CA GLY A 145 4.70 26.01 -13.70
C GLY A 145 3.84 25.69 -14.93
N ASN A 146 3.15 24.55 -14.87
CA ASN A 146 2.32 24.06 -15.97
C ASN A 146 0.82 23.99 -15.61
N ALA A 147 0.41 24.54 -14.45
CA ALA A 147 -0.97 24.39 -13.95
C ALA A 147 -1.88 25.60 -14.24
N TRP A 148 -1.40 26.60 -14.97
CA TRP A 148 -2.16 27.82 -15.27
C TRP A 148 -3.32 27.52 -16.24
N ALA A 149 -4.50 27.99 -15.85
CA ALA A 149 -5.72 27.91 -16.70
C ALA A 149 -5.77 29.02 -17.74
N PHE A 150 -4.79 29.93 -17.73
CA PHE A 150 -4.71 31.11 -18.59
C PHE A 150 -3.47 31.02 -19.48
N PRO A 151 -3.48 31.65 -20.66
CA PRO A 151 -2.27 31.83 -21.44
C PRO A 151 -1.34 32.80 -20.74
N ILE A 152 -0.02 32.58 -20.88
CA ILE A 152 1.03 33.49 -20.44
C ILE A 152 1.61 34.16 -21.70
N LEU A 153 1.45 35.48 -21.83
CA LEU A 153 1.87 36.21 -23.03
C LEU A 153 3.40 36.32 -23.08
N GLN A 154 4.02 36.60 -21.94
CA GLN A 154 5.48 36.68 -21.81
C GLN A 154 5.91 36.08 -20.48
N ALA A 155 7.02 35.36 -20.48
CA ALA A 155 7.66 34.91 -19.26
C ALA A 155 9.16 35.16 -19.31
N SER A 156 9.76 35.57 -18.18
CA SER A 156 11.17 35.79 -18.04
C SER A 156 11.74 35.17 -16.77
N ALA A 157 13.03 34.81 -16.81
CA ALA A 157 13.76 34.32 -15.65
C ALA A 157 15.13 34.97 -15.58
N ARG A 158 15.37 35.64 -14.46
CA ARG A 158 16.71 36.13 -14.09
C ARG A 158 17.28 35.18 -13.03
N VAL A 159 18.46 34.63 -13.31
CA VAL A 159 19.18 33.78 -12.37
C VAL A 159 20.48 34.45 -11.98
N GLN A 160 20.68 34.60 -10.67
CA GLN A 160 21.94 35.09 -10.10
C GLN A 160 22.60 33.92 -9.35
N LEU A 161 23.77 33.51 -9.81
CA LEU A 161 24.60 32.50 -9.17
C LEU A 161 25.51 33.12 -8.08
N PRO A 162 26.08 32.31 -7.18
CA PRO A 162 27.07 32.76 -6.22
C PRO A 162 28.30 33.40 -6.93
N ALA A 163 28.91 34.36 -6.27
CA ALA A 163 30.11 35.01 -6.77
C ALA A 163 31.22 34.02 -7.14
N GLY A 164 31.78 34.19 -8.35
CA GLY A 164 32.81 33.32 -8.91
C GLY A 164 32.26 32.11 -9.67
N ALA A 165 30.94 31.96 -9.76
CA ALA A 165 30.34 30.96 -10.63
C ALA A 165 30.59 31.30 -12.11
N LYS A 166 30.68 30.26 -12.93
CA LYS A 166 30.73 30.39 -14.40
C LYS A 166 29.69 29.47 -14.99
N ILE A 167 28.69 30.09 -15.62
CA ILE A 167 27.62 29.35 -16.30
C ILE A 167 28.24 28.54 -17.44
N GLY A 168 28.02 27.25 -17.43
CA GLY A 168 28.43 26.29 -18.44
C GLY A 168 27.35 26.06 -19.48
N GLN A 169 26.66 24.90 -19.40
CA GLN A 169 25.59 24.59 -20.32
C GLN A 169 24.27 25.25 -19.89
N LEU A 170 23.51 25.71 -20.87
CA LEU A 170 22.22 26.33 -20.72
C LEU A 170 21.20 25.63 -21.63
N ALA A 171 20.05 25.27 -21.10
CA ALA A 171 18.91 24.81 -21.86
C ALA A 171 17.63 25.46 -21.35
N GLY A 172 16.69 25.69 -22.25
CA GLY A 172 15.34 26.13 -21.93
C GLY A 172 14.30 25.29 -22.66
N TYR A 173 13.16 25.06 -22.03
CA TYR A 173 12.09 24.23 -22.56
C TYR A 173 10.77 24.96 -22.42
N THR A 174 10.00 25.06 -23.53
CA THR A 174 8.64 25.62 -23.53
C THR A 174 7.63 24.59 -23.97
N GLY A 175 6.41 24.61 -23.38
CA GLY A 175 5.33 23.74 -23.75
C GLY A 175 4.72 22.97 -22.59
N ALA A 176 3.95 21.91 -22.90
CA ALA A 176 3.35 21.02 -21.92
C ALA A 176 4.44 20.23 -21.15
N SER A 177 4.06 19.61 -20.03
CA SER A 177 4.99 18.80 -19.25
C SER A 177 5.65 17.72 -20.12
N GLY A 178 7.01 17.69 -20.12
CA GLY A 178 7.82 16.78 -20.95
C GLY A 178 8.07 17.27 -22.38
N ALA A 179 7.51 18.41 -22.80
CA ALA A 179 7.82 19.01 -24.10
C ALA A 179 9.24 19.60 -24.14
N GLN A 180 9.84 19.62 -25.33
CA GLN A 180 11.18 20.14 -25.58
C GLN A 180 11.16 21.34 -26.56
N GLY A 181 10.11 22.15 -26.51
CA GLY A 181 10.03 23.39 -27.29
C GLY A 181 11.16 24.36 -26.92
N ARG A 182 11.65 25.12 -27.87
CA ARG A 182 12.73 26.10 -27.72
C ARG A 182 12.27 27.55 -27.95
N GLY A 183 11.05 27.86 -27.55
CA GLY A 183 10.45 29.19 -27.73
C GLY A 183 10.98 30.21 -26.70
N TYR A 184 12.29 30.34 -26.58
CA TYR A 184 12.93 31.31 -25.68
C TYR A 184 14.17 31.92 -26.33
N ARG A 185 14.62 33.03 -25.76
CA ARG A 185 15.90 33.71 -26.11
C ARG A 185 16.69 34.08 -24.86
N VAL A 186 17.99 34.10 -24.99
CA VAL A 186 18.88 34.63 -23.96
C VAL A 186 19.00 36.14 -24.20
N VAL A 187 18.70 36.93 -23.17
CA VAL A 187 18.76 38.41 -23.21
C VAL A 187 20.06 38.90 -22.63
N GLU A 188 20.48 38.28 -21.51
CA GLU A 188 21.74 38.61 -20.83
C GLU A 188 22.41 37.31 -20.39
N LEU A 189 23.69 37.20 -20.62
CA LEU A 189 24.51 36.08 -20.13
C LEU A 189 25.88 36.63 -19.73
N THR A 190 26.17 36.55 -18.44
CA THR A 190 27.49 36.84 -17.88
C THR A 190 28.04 35.56 -17.24
N ASP A 191 29.18 35.65 -16.54
CA ASP A 191 29.73 34.50 -15.83
C ASP A 191 28.76 33.96 -14.78
N ASP A 192 28.05 34.82 -14.05
CA ASP A 192 27.21 34.46 -12.90
C ASP A 192 25.72 34.88 -13.01
N THR A 193 25.35 35.56 -14.09
CA THR A 193 23.99 36.07 -14.31
C THR A 193 23.43 35.59 -15.64
N LEU A 194 22.22 35.11 -15.61
CA LEU A 194 21.43 34.73 -16.78
C LEU A 194 20.10 35.47 -16.78
N LEU A 195 19.72 36.07 -17.91
CA LEU A 195 18.35 36.50 -18.18
C LEU A 195 17.83 35.85 -19.46
N VAL A 196 16.74 35.16 -19.36
CA VAL A 196 16.06 34.52 -20.48
C VAL A 196 14.60 34.94 -20.54
N GLU A 197 14.04 34.99 -21.74
CA GLU A 197 12.66 35.36 -21.99
C GLU A 197 12.03 34.40 -23.00
N THR A 198 10.72 34.16 -22.88
CA THR A 198 9.97 33.43 -23.91
C THR A 198 9.79 34.29 -25.15
N THR A 199 9.86 33.67 -26.34
CA THR A 199 9.59 34.29 -27.64
C THR A 199 8.24 33.90 -28.21
N VAL A 200 7.50 33.05 -27.47
CA VAL A 200 6.17 32.52 -27.83
C VAL A 200 5.23 32.69 -26.66
N VAL A 201 3.96 32.88 -26.97
CA VAL A 201 2.89 32.77 -25.96
C VAL A 201 2.80 31.35 -25.47
N LEU A 202 2.71 31.17 -24.16
CA LEU A 202 2.47 29.85 -23.56
C LEU A 202 0.96 29.63 -23.38
N PRO A 203 0.34 28.70 -24.14
CA PRO A 203 -1.05 28.36 -23.95
C PRO A 203 -1.36 27.83 -22.54
N PRO A 204 -2.65 27.76 -22.13
CA PRO A 204 -3.03 27.13 -20.88
C PRO A 204 -2.40 25.74 -20.70
N GLN A 205 -1.99 25.41 -19.48
CA GLN A 205 -1.32 24.16 -19.11
C GLN A 205 0.06 23.92 -19.75
N GLN A 206 0.66 24.96 -20.32
CA GLN A 206 2.03 24.96 -20.78
C GLN A 206 2.89 25.87 -19.91
N GLY A 207 4.19 25.56 -19.84
CA GLY A 207 5.13 26.27 -19.00
C GLY A 207 6.47 26.52 -19.66
N PHE A 208 7.30 27.22 -18.92
CA PHE A 208 8.69 27.53 -19.27
C PHE A 208 9.60 26.97 -18.18
N THR A 209 10.61 26.21 -18.57
CA THR A 209 11.60 25.57 -17.69
C THR A 209 13.00 25.94 -18.15
N ILE A 210 13.90 26.22 -17.24
CA ILE A 210 15.31 26.46 -17.50
C ILE A 210 16.18 25.42 -16.80
N ALA A 211 17.29 25.08 -17.41
CA ALA A 211 18.35 24.25 -16.84
C ALA A 211 19.70 24.96 -17.11
N LEU A 212 20.49 25.10 -16.09
CA LEU A 212 21.86 25.63 -16.24
C LEU A 212 22.78 24.95 -15.23
N ASP A 213 24.05 24.80 -15.63
CA ASP A 213 25.11 24.25 -14.78
C ASP A 213 26.23 25.26 -14.58
N TRP A 214 27.04 25.02 -13.56
CA TRP A 214 28.26 25.74 -13.26
C TRP A 214 29.25 24.82 -12.53
N GLN A 215 30.50 25.24 -12.42
CA GLN A 215 31.54 24.46 -11.74
C GLN A 215 31.17 24.18 -10.28
N SER A 216 31.49 22.98 -9.80
CA SER A 216 31.27 22.56 -8.42
C SER A 216 32.18 23.29 -7.42
N GLY A 217 31.82 23.25 -6.14
CA GLY A 217 32.63 23.75 -5.02
C GLY A 217 32.23 25.11 -4.48
N LEU A 218 31.30 25.83 -5.12
CA LEU A 218 30.78 27.13 -4.67
C LEU A 218 29.60 26.99 -3.71
N ILE A 219 28.94 25.83 -3.74
CA ILE A 219 27.77 25.53 -2.91
C ILE A 219 28.17 24.55 -1.82
N GLU A 220 27.78 24.83 -0.59
CA GLU A 220 27.96 23.95 0.54
C GLU A 220 27.24 22.61 0.29
N ARG A 221 27.98 21.52 0.46
CA ARG A 221 27.41 20.17 0.32
C ARG A 221 27.02 19.62 1.67
N PRO A 222 25.76 19.23 1.88
CA PRO A 222 25.37 18.62 3.15
C PRO A 222 26.19 17.36 3.41
N GLY A 223 26.63 17.19 4.65
CA GLY A 223 27.40 16.01 5.07
C GLY A 223 26.59 14.70 4.94
N LEU A 224 27.26 13.56 4.93
CA LEU A 224 26.63 12.24 4.78
C LEU A 224 25.53 12.00 5.81
N LEU A 225 25.76 12.41 7.07
CA LEU A 225 24.76 12.28 8.14
C LEU A 225 23.51 13.10 7.84
N GLN A 226 23.68 14.37 7.43
CA GLN A 226 22.55 15.23 7.08
C GLN A 226 21.76 14.71 5.89
N ARG A 227 22.45 14.21 4.85
CA ARG A 227 21.79 13.56 3.71
C ARG A 227 21.00 12.31 4.13
N GLY A 228 21.60 11.47 4.99
CA GLY A 228 20.96 10.27 5.51
C GLY A 228 19.73 10.60 6.35
N LEU A 229 19.84 11.54 7.29
CA LEU A 229 18.71 11.98 8.10
C LEU A 229 17.59 12.58 7.24
N ARG A 230 17.92 13.48 6.30
CA ARG A 230 16.94 14.05 5.38
C ARG A 230 16.20 12.94 4.61
N LEU A 231 16.93 11.97 4.05
CA LEU A 231 16.32 10.84 3.33
C LEU A 231 15.35 10.04 4.20
N LEU A 232 15.70 9.80 5.48
CA LEU A 232 14.84 9.10 6.44
C LEU A 232 13.57 9.90 6.76
N PHE A 233 13.68 11.23 6.95
CA PHE A 233 12.53 12.08 7.24
C PHE A 233 11.64 12.29 6.01
N ASP A 234 12.23 12.50 4.82
CA ASP A 234 11.48 12.64 3.57
C ASP A 234 10.66 11.38 3.26
N ASN A 235 11.13 10.21 3.74
CA ASN A 235 10.49 8.91 3.56
C ASN A 235 10.04 8.32 4.91
N ALA A 236 9.36 9.11 5.75
CA ALA A 236 8.97 8.73 7.11
C ALA A 236 8.15 7.43 7.15
N GLY A 237 7.22 7.24 6.21
CA GLY A 237 6.42 6.01 6.12
C GLY A 237 7.28 4.77 5.92
N LEU A 238 8.22 4.83 4.97
CA LEU A 238 9.16 3.73 4.70
C LEU A 238 10.09 3.49 5.91
N THR A 239 10.58 4.55 6.53
CA THR A 239 11.48 4.48 7.68
C THR A 239 10.81 3.86 8.89
N LEU A 240 9.67 4.40 9.32
CA LEU A 240 8.92 3.89 10.47
C LEU A 240 8.37 2.48 10.20
N GLY A 241 7.79 2.26 9.01
CA GLY A 241 7.31 0.95 8.60
C GLY A 241 8.43 -0.09 8.57
N GLY A 242 9.61 0.27 8.07
CA GLY A 242 10.80 -0.59 8.05
C GLY A 242 11.29 -0.95 9.46
N LEU A 243 11.31 0.00 10.37
CA LEU A 243 11.63 -0.26 11.79
C LEU A 243 10.62 -1.20 12.44
N LEU A 244 9.32 -1.00 12.19
CA LEU A 244 8.27 -1.88 12.71
C LEU A 244 8.36 -3.28 12.11
N TRP A 245 8.70 -3.40 10.82
CA TRP A 245 8.93 -4.69 10.17
C TRP A 245 10.12 -5.45 10.79
N LEU A 246 11.24 -4.75 11.06
CA LEU A 246 12.39 -5.33 11.74
C LEU A 246 12.05 -5.76 13.19
N ALA A 247 11.28 -4.94 13.90
CA ALA A 247 10.79 -5.29 15.24
C ALA A 247 9.91 -6.55 15.22
N LEU A 248 9.01 -6.65 14.24
CA LEU A 248 8.19 -7.84 14.02
C LEU A 248 9.04 -9.07 13.68
N LEU A 249 10.05 -8.91 12.83
CA LEU A 249 10.99 -9.99 12.52
C LEU A 249 11.73 -10.46 13.79
N GLY A 250 12.21 -9.51 14.61
CA GLY A 250 12.83 -9.79 15.89
C GLY A 250 11.90 -10.54 16.86
N TYR A 251 10.62 -10.12 16.92
CA TYR A 251 9.60 -10.79 17.71
C TYR A 251 9.41 -12.24 17.26
N TYR A 252 9.24 -12.48 15.96
CA TYR A 252 9.06 -13.85 15.43
C TYR A 252 10.31 -14.72 15.61
N LEU A 253 11.51 -14.19 15.37
CA LEU A 253 12.76 -14.93 15.59
C LEU A 253 12.96 -15.30 17.06
N ARG A 254 12.62 -14.37 17.98
CA ARG A 254 12.68 -14.65 19.43
C ARG A 254 11.65 -15.71 19.82
N THR A 255 10.44 -15.61 19.32
CA THR A 255 9.37 -16.56 19.60
C THR A 255 9.72 -17.94 19.03
N TRP A 256 10.25 -17.99 17.80
CA TRP A 256 10.71 -19.22 17.18
C TRP A 256 11.82 -19.91 18.01
N ARG A 257 12.79 -19.13 18.50
CA ARG A 257 13.84 -19.70 19.36
C ARG A 257 13.30 -20.28 20.67
N ARG A 258 12.17 -19.75 21.18
CA ARG A 258 11.59 -20.16 22.46
C ARG A 258 10.64 -21.38 22.31
N VAL A 259 9.77 -21.35 21.33
CA VAL A 259 8.65 -22.30 21.23
C VAL A 259 8.52 -22.99 19.87
N GLY A 260 9.26 -22.54 18.85
CA GLY A 260 9.17 -23.06 17.49
C GLY A 260 10.30 -24.03 17.10
N ARG A 261 11.36 -24.16 17.92
CA ARG A 261 12.44 -25.10 17.62
C ARG A 261 12.06 -26.49 18.12
N ASP A 262 12.13 -27.46 17.20
CA ASP A 262 11.97 -28.86 17.59
C ASP A 262 13.06 -29.26 18.61
N PRO A 263 12.73 -30.14 19.57
CA PRO A 263 13.70 -30.74 20.46
C PRO A 263 14.83 -31.40 19.66
N ARG A 264 16.02 -31.45 20.26
CA ARG A 264 17.12 -32.20 19.66
C ARG A 264 16.68 -33.66 19.48
N LYS A 265 16.96 -34.25 18.32
CA LYS A 265 16.70 -35.67 18.07
C LYS A 265 17.38 -36.49 19.17
N GLY A 266 16.58 -37.16 19.96
CA GLY A 266 17.07 -38.11 20.94
C GLY A 266 17.65 -39.38 20.29
N LEU A 267 18.21 -40.28 21.10
CA LEU A 267 18.62 -41.60 20.64
C LEU A 267 17.40 -42.36 20.15
N HIS A 268 17.39 -42.85 18.92
CA HIS A 268 16.35 -43.74 18.39
C HIS A 268 16.59 -45.12 18.99
N ILE A 269 15.84 -45.45 20.03
CA ILE A 269 15.80 -46.80 20.61
C ILE A 269 14.66 -47.53 19.93
N VAL A 270 14.94 -48.68 19.36
CA VAL A 270 13.89 -49.55 18.80
C VAL A 270 13.04 -50.04 19.98
N ARG A 271 11.78 -49.67 19.98
CA ARG A 271 10.77 -50.13 20.97
C ARG A 271 9.77 -51.00 20.25
N PHE A 272 9.38 -52.12 20.87
CA PHE A 272 8.36 -53.03 20.37
C PHE A 272 6.97 -52.71 20.94
N GLU A 273 6.89 -51.81 21.92
CA GLU A 273 5.68 -51.32 22.55
C GLU A 273 5.44 -49.86 22.24
N ALA A 274 4.17 -49.45 22.24
CA ALA A 274 3.84 -48.04 22.08
C ALA A 274 4.39 -47.22 23.26
N PRO A 275 4.99 -46.03 23.03
CA PRO A 275 5.46 -45.17 24.10
C PRO A 275 4.27 -44.66 24.93
N ASP A 276 4.47 -44.57 26.26
CA ASP A 276 3.53 -43.93 27.20
C ASP A 276 2.12 -44.56 27.22
N ASP A 277 2.00 -45.87 26.97
CA ASP A 277 0.75 -46.62 26.91
C ASP A 277 -0.30 -46.07 25.93
N LEU A 278 0.17 -45.35 24.89
CA LEU A 278 -0.72 -44.84 23.86
C LEU A 278 -1.41 -45.93 23.10
N SER A 279 -2.71 -45.78 22.84
CA SER A 279 -3.44 -46.69 21.96
C SER A 279 -3.03 -46.51 20.48
N PRO A 280 -3.19 -47.56 19.65
CA PRO A 280 -2.97 -47.46 18.20
C PRO A 280 -3.73 -46.31 17.54
N THR A 281 -4.92 -45.99 18.04
CA THR A 281 -5.75 -44.85 17.59
C THR A 281 -5.07 -43.51 17.93
N GLN A 282 -4.54 -43.37 19.15
CA GLN A 282 -3.80 -42.19 19.59
C GLN A 282 -2.50 -42.02 18.80
N VAL A 283 -1.73 -43.10 18.60
CA VAL A 283 -0.50 -43.08 17.78
C VAL A 283 -0.84 -42.67 16.35
N GLY A 284 -1.91 -43.20 15.74
CA GLY A 284 -2.37 -42.81 14.42
C GLY A 284 -2.69 -41.30 14.33
N TYR A 285 -3.40 -40.77 15.34
CA TYR A 285 -3.74 -39.35 15.43
C TYR A 285 -2.50 -38.47 15.53
N LEU A 286 -1.53 -38.87 16.37
CA LEU A 286 -0.27 -38.13 16.53
C LEU A 286 0.60 -38.16 15.27
N TRP A 287 0.74 -39.36 14.65
CA TRP A 287 1.53 -39.55 13.45
C TRP A 287 1.03 -38.67 12.28
N HIS A 288 -0.29 -38.63 12.10
CA HIS A 288 -0.94 -37.85 11.05
C HIS A 288 -1.19 -36.39 11.44
N ARG A 289 -0.76 -35.95 12.64
CA ARG A 289 -0.97 -34.58 13.17
C ARG A 289 -2.45 -34.18 13.15
N GLY A 290 -3.31 -35.06 13.64
CA GLY A 290 -4.75 -34.92 13.65
C GLY A 290 -5.46 -35.79 12.59
N PHE A 291 -6.73 -35.53 12.37
CA PHE A 291 -7.50 -36.18 11.29
C PHE A 291 -7.12 -35.58 9.93
N ARG A 292 -6.04 -36.10 9.33
CA ARG A 292 -5.50 -35.59 8.06
C ARG A 292 -5.07 -36.69 7.11
N GLY A 293 -5.22 -36.43 5.81
CA GLY A 293 -4.80 -37.36 4.76
C GLY A 293 -5.55 -38.69 4.84
N ALA A 294 -4.81 -39.79 5.00
CA ALA A 294 -5.37 -41.12 5.08
C ALA A 294 -5.92 -41.47 6.47
N PHE A 295 -5.78 -40.64 7.49
CA PHE A 295 -6.27 -40.85 8.84
C PHE A 295 -7.48 -39.96 9.12
N ASP A 296 -8.65 -40.42 8.77
CA ASP A 296 -9.94 -39.80 9.08
C ASP A 296 -10.59 -40.43 10.32
N GLU A 297 -11.76 -39.93 10.72
CA GLU A 297 -12.51 -40.41 11.87
C GLU A 297 -12.96 -41.84 11.69
N ALA A 298 -13.29 -42.25 10.44
CA ALA A 298 -13.72 -43.62 10.14
C ALA A 298 -12.57 -44.63 10.32
N ARG A 299 -11.36 -44.22 9.85
CA ARG A 299 -10.17 -45.06 10.03
C ARG A 299 -9.73 -45.14 11.48
N ALA A 300 -9.82 -44.04 12.24
CA ALA A 300 -9.57 -44.02 13.67
C ALA A 300 -10.50 -44.99 14.40
N LEU A 301 -11.77 -44.98 14.04
CA LEU A 301 -12.79 -45.90 14.59
C LEU A 301 -12.49 -47.36 14.27
N SER A 302 -12.09 -47.64 13.02
CA SER A 302 -11.74 -49.02 12.60
C SER A 302 -10.53 -49.54 13.36
N ILE A 303 -9.49 -48.71 13.54
CA ILE A 303 -8.29 -49.06 14.33
C ILE A 303 -8.69 -49.32 15.79
N CYS A 304 -9.50 -48.45 16.37
CA CYS A 304 -10.00 -48.60 17.75
C CYS A 304 -10.73 -49.94 17.96
N PHE A 305 -11.66 -50.31 17.07
CA PHE A 305 -12.40 -51.56 17.17
C PHE A 305 -11.51 -52.78 16.96
N THR A 306 -10.57 -52.71 16.03
CA THR A 306 -9.61 -53.80 15.79
C THR A 306 -8.75 -54.03 17.05
N ASP A 307 -8.22 -52.96 17.65
CA ASP A 307 -7.41 -53.04 18.86
C ASP A 307 -8.24 -53.63 20.04
N TRP A 308 -9.45 -53.15 20.24
CA TRP A 308 -10.33 -53.67 21.28
C TRP A 308 -10.74 -55.14 21.07
N ALA A 309 -10.91 -55.56 19.82
CA ALA A 309 -11.16 -56.97 19.50
C ALA A 309 -9.96 -57.88 19.82
N ILE A 310 -8.74 -57.43 19.46
CA ILE A 310 -7.48 -58.10 19.79
C ILE A 310 -7.30 -58.21 21.31
N GLN A 311 -7.61 -57.13 22.04
CA GLN A 311 -7.56 -57.14 23.50
C GLN A 311 -8.64 -57.98 24.17
N GLY A 312 -9.68 -58.42 23.42
CA GLY A 312 -10.80 -59.18 23.95
C GLY A 312 -11.86 -58.37 24.70
N LEU A 313 -11.82 -57.03 24.53
CA LEU A 313 -12.78 -56.07 25.09
C LEU A 313 -14.13 -56.11 24.33
N ILE A 314 -14.05 -56.36 23.01
CA ILE A 314 -15.21 -56.54 22.13
C ILE A 314 -15.05 -57.79 21.28
N ARG A 315 -16.16 -58.25 20.68
CA ARG A 315 -16.20 -59.27 19.62
C ARG A 315 -16.85 -58.66 18.39
N LEU A 316 -16.21 -58.81 17.24
CA LEU A 316 -16.73 -58.45 15.94
C LEU A 316 -17.22 -59.68 15.24
N GLN A 317 -18.50 -59.73 14.83
CA GLN A 317 -19.07 -60.79 14.05
C GLN A 317 -19.59 -60.28 12.74
N ASP A 318 -19.20 -60.93 11.66
CA ASP A 318 -19.74 -60.65 10.33
C ASP A 318 -21.16 -61.17 10.20
N ARG A 319 -21.99 -60.55 9.39
CA ARG A 319 -23.33 -60.92 9.05
C ARG A 319 -23.38 -61.60 7.66
N PRO A 320 -23.35 -62.92 7.56
CA PRO A 320 -23.25 -63.59 6.26
C PRO A 320 -24.43 -63.34 5.30
N ARG A 321 -25.56 -62.83 5.79
CA ARG A 321 -26.81 -62.62 5.03
C ARG A 321 -27.30 -61.16 4.98
N ALA A 322 -26.60 -60.26 5.59
CA ALA A 322 -26.93 -58.80 5.60
C ALA A 322 -25.66 -57.97 5.61
N GLU A 323 -25.68 -56.80 4.96
CA GLU A 323 -24.54 -55.88 5.02
C GLU A 323 -24.33 -55.40 6.45
N GLY A 324 -23.07 -55.49 6.96
CA GLY A 324 -22.65 -54.91 8.22
C GLY A 324 -22.07 -55.92 9.23
N PHE A 325 -21.70 -55.37 10.39
CA PHE A 325 -21.09 -56.12 11.49
C PHE A 325 -21.92 -56.03 12.76
N VAL A 326 -21.80 -57.03 13.62
CA VAL A 326 -22.34 -56.99 14.99
C VAL A 326 -21.16 -56.80 15.94
N ILE A 327 -21.22 -55.76 16.77
CA ILE A 327 -20.28 -55.54 17.85
C ILE A 327 -20.92 -56.05 19.15
N GLN A 328 -20.26 -56.98 19.79
CA GLN A 328 -20.66 -57.53 21.08
C GLN A 328 -19.60 -57.20 22.12
N ARG A 329 -20.02 -57.11 23.38
CA ARG A 329 -19.08 -56.98 24.49
C ARG A 329 -18.23 -58.26 24.59
N GLY A 330 -16.93 -58.07 24.83
CA GLY A 330 -15.97 -59.16 25.06
C GLY A 330 -16.06 -59.73 26.47
N LYS A 331 -15.19 -60.68 26.74
CA LYS A 331 -15.14 -61.35 28.06
C LYS A 331 -14.39 -60.51 29.11
N LYS A 332 -13.52 -59.57 28.69
CA LYS A 332 -12.77 -58.76 29.61
C LYS A 332 -13.59 -57.60 30.16
N PRO A 333 -13.42 -57.17 31.40
CA PRO A 333 -14.09 -56.01 31.96
C PRO A 333 -13.65 -54.73 31.25
N ILE A 334 -14.53 -53.72 31.17
CA ILE A 334 -14.25 -52.43 30.52
C ILE A 334 -13.08 -51.70 31.22
N GLU A 335 -12.95 -51.92 32.51
CA GLU A 335 -11.90 -51.35 33.36
C GLU A 335 -10.50 -51.85 33.01
N SER A 336 -10.39 -52.93 32.26
CA SER A 336 -9.11 -53.43 31.72
C SER A 336 -8.66 -52.73 30.44
N ALA A 337 -9.49 -51.85 29.88
CA ALA A 337 -9.09 -50.99 28.77
C ALA A 337 -8.11 -49.90 29.23
N ARG A 338 -7.42 -49.28 28.26
CA ARG A 338 -6.56 -48.10 28.55
C ARG A 338 -7.40 -46.95 29.10
N ILE A 339 -6.87 -46.23 30.06
CA ILE A 339 -7.60 -45.19 30.83
C ILE A 339 -8.38 -44.23 29.90
N GLY A 340 -7.80 -43.77 28.81
CA GLY A 340 -8.44 -42.86 27.85
C GLY A 340 -9.58 -43.53 27.04
N GLU A 341 -9.65 -44.88 26.98
CA GLU A 341 -10.61 -45.62 26.15
C GLU A 341 -11.80 -46.18 26.97
N ILE A 342 -11.66 -46.23 28.31
CA ILE A 342 -12.74 -46.72 29.20
C ILE A 342 -14.02 -45.92 28.97
N GLU A 343 -13.96 -44.62 28.83
CA GLU A 343 -15.13 -43.77 28.60
C GLU A 343 -15.77 -44.04 27.25
N TRP A 344 -14.98 -44.32 26.20
CA TRP A 344 -15.50 -44.64 24.87
C TRP A 344 -16.27 -45.98 24.91
N LEU A 345 -15.70 -46.97 25.58
CA LEU A 345 -16.36 -48.29 25.77
C LEU A 345 -17.65 -48.18 26.59
N ARG A 346 -17.67 -47.36 27.66
CA ARG A 346 -18.87 -47.09 28.44
C ARG A 346 -20.00 -46.46 27.65
N ARG A 347 -19.64 -45.57 26.68
CA ARG A 347 -20.64 -44.99 25.77
C ARG A 347 -21.20 -46.02 24.78
N LEU A 348 -20.34 -46.91 24.30
CA LEU A 348 -20.76 -47.99 23.40
C LEU A 348 -21.63 -49.03 24.10
N PHE A 349 -21.29 -49.42 25.35
CA PHE A 349 -21.97 -50.37 26.19
C PHE A 349 -22.40 -49.76 27.53
N PRO A 350 -23.43 -48.92 27.54
CA PRO A 350 -23.89 -48.28 28.77
C PRO A 350 -24.58 -49.33 29.69
N ALA A 351 -24.28 -49.26 31.00
CA ALA A 351 -24.81 -50.19 31.98
C ALA A 351 -26.36 -50.29 31.99
N SER A 352 -27.03 -49.18 31.66
CA SER A 352 -28.50 -49.13 31.57
C SER A 352 -29.13 -49.96 30.46
N LYS A 353 -28.36 -50.34 29.43
CA LYS A 353 -28.83 -51.12 28.27
C LYS A 353 -28.30 -52.56 28.26
N GLY A 354 -27.53 -52.93 29.28
CA GLY A 354 -26.85 -54.20 29.35
C GLY A 354 -25.91 -54.49 28.20
N ASP A 355 -25.52 -55.75 28.01
CA ASP A 355 -24.57 -56.17 26.94
C ASP A 355 -25.27 -56.40 25.58
N ARG A 356 -26.32 -55.59 25.26
CA ARG A 356 -27.05 -55.77 23.99
C ARG A 356 -26.08 -55.49 22.81
N PRO A 357 -26.01 -56.41 21.85
CA PRO A 357 -25.21 -56.27 20.67
C PRO A 357 -25.52 -54.96 19.92
N LEU A 358 -24.52 -54.38 19.30
CA LEU A 358 -24.68 -53.24 18.42
C LEU A 358 -24.57 -53.71 16.97
N GLU A 359 -25.67 -53.58 16.24
CA GLU A 359 -25.70 -53.92 14.82
C GLU A 359 -25.28 -52.73 13.98
N LEU A 360 -24.18 -52.88 13.25
CA LEU A 360 -23.70 -51.88 12.29
C LEU A 360 -24.17 -52.25 10.88
N GLY A 361 -24.86 -51.33 10.23
CA GLY A 361 -25.40 -51.49 8.87
C GLY A 361 -25.85 -50.11 8.38
N SER A 362 -26.88 -50.09 7.55
CA SER A 362 -27.45 -48.84 6.99
C SER A 362 -28.24 -48.00 8.00
N THR A 363 -28.54 -48.56 9.20
CA THR A 363 -29.35 -47.89 10.22
C THR A 363 -28.49 -47.06 11.16
N TYR A 364 -28.90 -45.80 11.44
CA TYR A 364 -28.24 -44.93 12.39
C TYR A 364 -28.23 -45.48 13.80
N GLN A 365 -27.06 -45.50 14.42
CA GLN A 365 -26.85 -46.04 15.77
C GLN A 365 -26.40 -44.93 16.72
N PRO A 366 -27.29 -44.38 17.59
CA PRO A 366 -26.97 -43.28 18.49
C PRO A 366 -25.77 -43.57 19.40
N ARG A 367 -25.65 -44.78 19.95
CA ARG A 367 -24.51 -45.15 20.82
C ARG A 367 -23.15 -45.07 20.12
N LEU A 368 -23.12 -45.47 18.85
CA LEU A 368 -21.90 -45.35 18.03
C LEU A 368 -21.56 -43.90 17.76
N ALA A 369 -22.57 -43.07 17.45
CA ALA A 369 -22.38 -41.65 17.19
C ALA A 369 -21.86 -40.90 18.44
N GLU A 370 -22.43 -41.19 19.63
CA GLU A 370 -21.97 -40.62 20.90
C GLU A 370 -20.55 -41.05 21.24
N MET A 371 -20.23 -42.34 21.09
CA MET A 371 -18.89 -42.86 21.32
C MET A 371 -17.88 -42.24 20.36
N LYS A 372 -18.22 -42.17 19.05
CA LYS A 372 -17.39 -41.54 18.03
C LYS A 372 -17.12 -40.07 18.35
N ALA A 373 -18.16 -39.32 18.72
CA ALA A 373 -18.02 -37.91 19.07
C ALA A 373 -17.07 -37.73 20.28
N ARG A 374 -17.19 -38.59 21.28
CA ARG A 374 -16.33 -38.56 22.47
C ARG A 374 -14.89 -38.97 22.16
N MET A 375 -14.70 -39.97 21.31
CA MET A 375 -13.37 -40.37 20.81
C MET A 375 -12.69 -39.19 20.08
N VAL A 376 -13.42 -38.56 19.17
CA VAL A 376 -12.91 -37.39 18.41
C VAL A 376 -12.55 -36.24 19.34
N ASP A 377 -13.43 -35.87 20.26
CA ASP A 377 -13.20 -34.84 21.26
C ASP A 377 -11.97 -35.14 22.14
N SER A 378 -11.89 -36.39 22.65
CA SER A 378 -10.76 -36.84 23.46
C SER A 378 -9.43 -36.81 22.69
N LEU A 379 -9.41 -37.30 21.44
CA LEU A 379 -8.23 -37.28 20.59
C LEU A 379 -7.78 -35.84 20.27
N GLN A 380 -8.73 -34.94 20.01
CA GLN A 380 -8.45 -33.55 19.75
C GLN A 380 -7.92 -32.81 21.00
N THR A 381 -8.56 -33.03 22.14
CA THR A 381 -8.19 -32.38 23.41
C THR A 381 -6.80 -32.82 23.90
N HIS A 382 -6.57 -34.13 23.96
CA HIS A 382 -5.29 -34.67 24.40
C HIS A 382 -4.21 -34.51 23.31
N GLY A 383 -4.57 -34.68 22.03
CA GLY A 383 -3.64 -34.48 20.92
C GLY A 383 -3.13 -33.05 20.79
N ASN A 384 -3.93 -32.07 21.18
CA ASN A 384 -3.49 -30.66 21.21
C ASN A 384 -2.40 -30.38 22.27
N LEU A 385 -2.31 -31.20 23.33
CA LEU A 385 -1.22 -31.14 24.30
C LEU A 385 0.11 -31.58 23.67
N TRP A 386 0.06 -32.49 22.69
CA TRP A 386 1.24 -33.01 21.98
C TRP A 386 1.61 -32.17 20.77
N HIS A 387 0.65 -31.45 20.21
CA HIS A 387 0.82 -30.53 19.09
C HIS A 387 0.59 -29.11 19.59
N ALA A 388 1.59 -28.53 20.25
CA ALA A 388 1.55 -27.11 20.60
C ALA A 388 1.45 -26.27 19.34
N THR A 389 0.26 -25.76 19.05
CA THR A 389 0.07 -24.81 17.96
C THR A 389 0.40 -23.41 18.49
N ASN A 390 1.39 -22.77 17.90
CA ASN A 390 1.82 -21.41 18.31
C ASN A 390 0.85 -20.33 17.77
N ARG A 391 -0.44 -20.62 17.67
CA ARG A 391 -1.48 -19.71 17.13
C ARG A 391 -1.53 -18.38 17.87
N GLY A 392 -1.36 -18.39 19.20
CA GLY A 392 -1.34 -17.16 19.99
C GLY A 392 -0.17 -16.27 19.62
N ALA A 393 1.04 -16.85 19.48
CA ALA A 393 2.22 -16.12 19.07
C ALA A 393 2.06 -15.53 17.64
N TRP A 394 1.49 -16.30 16.72
CA TRP A 394 1.21 -15.79 15.37
C TRP A 394 0.17 -14.67 15.38
N ALA A 395 -0.92 -14.81 16.15
CA ALA A 395 -1.98 -13.80 16.29
C ALA A 395 -1.43 -12.50 16.90
N THR A 396 -0.54 -12.59 17.89
CA THR A 396 0.17 -11.41 18.43
C THR A 396 1.01 -10.73 17.36
N GLY A 397 1.75 -11.51 16.56
CA GLY A 397 2.52 -10.97 15.44
C GLY A 397 1.63 -10.31 14.38
N LEU A 398 0.45 -10.86 14.07
CA LEU A 398 -0.53 -10.24 13.19
C LEU A 398 -1.01 -8.90 13.74
N ALA A 399 -1.33 -8.85 15.04
CA ALA A 399 -1.75 -7.62 15.72
C ALA A 399 -0.66 -6.53 15.71
N LEU A 400 0.61 -6.89 15.68
CA LEU A 400 1.73 -5.96 15.53
C LEU A 400 1.98 -5.56 14.06
N ALA A 401 1.74 -6.47 13.11
CA ALA A 401 1.97 -6.24 11.69
C ALA A 401 1.00 -5.21 11.11
N VAL A 402 -0.30 -5.27 11.48
CA VAL A 402 -1.33 -4.38 10.93
C VAL A 402 -1.01 -2.90 11.18
N PRO A 403 -0.70 -2.45 12.40
CA PRO A 403 -0.25 -1.07 12.61
C PRO A 403 1.01 -0.71 11.82
N GLY A 404 1.97 -1.63 11.70
CA GLY A 404 3.18 -1.42 10.90
C GLY A 404 2.87 -1.18 9.42
N MET A 405 1.97 -1.96 8.85
CA MET A 405 1.50 -1.80 7.47
C MET A 405 0.77 -0.46 7.27
N LEU A 406 -0.10 -0.08 8.22
CA LEU A 406 -0.81 1.20 8.18
C LEU A 406 0.16 2.38 8.26
N VAL A 407 1.14 2.33 9.17
CA VAL A 407 2.17 3.37 9.26
C VAL A 407 2.98 3.45 7.97
N ALA A 408 3.42 2.32 7.40
CA ALA A 408 4.16 2.31 6.14
C ALA A 408 3.36 2.92 4.98
N ALA A 409 2.06 2.64 4.92
CA ALA A 409 1.19 3.07 3.84
C ALA A 409 0.72 4.53 3.98
N LEU A 410 0.46 5.00 5.20
CA LEU A 410 -0.20 6.28 5.44
C LEU A 410 0.75 7.39 5.92
N ALA A 411 1.87 7.03 6.55
CA ALA A 411 2.83 8.04 7.00
C ALA A 411 3.55 8.69 5.82
N GLY A 412 3.40 9.99 5.69
CA GLY A 412 3.99 10.77 4.60
C GLY A 412 3.05 11.01 3.42
N LEU A 413 1.76 10.62 3.52
CA LEU A 413 0.74 11.07 2.58
C LEU A 413 0.41 12.54 2.83
N GLU A 414 0.31 13.31 1.74
CA GLU A 414 0.01 14.73 1.77
C GLU A 414 -1.12 15.05 0.80
N GLY A 415 -2.09 15.84 1.25
CA GLY A 415 -3.27 16.22 0.47
C GLY A 415 -4.36 15.13 0.40
N ASP A 416 -5.59 15.58 0.17
CA ASP A 416 -6.79 14.74 0.22
C ASP A 416 -6.79 13.62 -0.81
N GLU A 417 -6.24 13.86 -2.00
CA GLU A 417 -6.17 12.88 -3.08
C GLU A 417 -5.29 11.68 -2.70
N GLN A 418 -4.10 11.93 -2.12
CA GLN A 418 -3.20 10.85 -1.69
C GLN A 418 -3.82 10.06 -0.53
N TRP A 419 -4.48 10.73 0.40
CA TRP A 419 -5.21 10.08 1.49
C TRP A 419 -6.35 9.21 0.96
N ALA A 420 -7.14 9.72 0.02
CA ALA A 420 -8.21 8.94 -0.62
C ALA A 420 -7.67 7.69 -1.33
N LEU A 421 -6.59 7.84 -2.12
CA LEU A 421 -5.94 6.72 -2.81
C LEU A 421 -5.28 5.74 -1.82
N GLY A 422 -4.62 6.22 -0.78
CA GLY A 422 -3.99 5.39 0.24
C GLY A 422 -5.00 4.56 1.04
N ILE A 423 -6.04 5.19 1.56
CA ILE A 423 -7.13 4.51 2.28
C ILE A 423 -7.88 3.58 1.35
N GLY A 424 -8.25 4.04 0.14
CA GLY A 424 -8.91 3.21 -0.87
C GLY A 424 -8.08 1.99 -1.22
N GLY A 425 -6.78 2.16 -1.45
CA GLY A 425 -5.84 1.08 -1.72
C GLY A 425 -5.77 0.05 -0.60
N LEU A 426 -5.74 0.48 0.66
CA LEU A 426 -5.79 -0.40 1.83
C LEU A 426 -7.12 -1.15 1.92
N LEU A 427 -8.25 -0.46 1.79
CA LEU A 427 -9.59 -1.07 1.85
C LEU A 427 -9.77 -2.13 0.76
N PHE A 428 -9.36 -1.84 -0.48
CA PHE A 428 -9.41 -2.80 -1.58
C PHE A 428 -8.46 -3.97 -1.33
N SER A 429 -7.21 -3.72 -0.92
CA SER A 429 -6.22 -4.78 -0.68
C SER A 429 -6.63 -5.70 0.46
N PHE A 430 -7.10 -5.18 1.59
CA PHE A 430 -7.54 -5.99 2.73
C PHE A 430 -8.96 -6.53 2.55
N GLY A 431 -9.90 -5.70 2.08
CA GLY A 431 -11.30 -6.07 1.91
C GLY A 431 -11.50 -7.25 0.95
N PHE A 432 -10.72 -7.29 -0.12
CA PHE A 432 -10.74 -8.38 -1.08
C PHE A 432 -9.62 -9.41 -0.85
N GLY A 433 -8.46 -8.99 -0.39
CA GLY A 433 -7.30 -9.86 -0.19
C GLY A 433 -7.50 -10.89 0.92
N ILE A 434 -8.15 -10.52 2.02
CA ILE A 434 -8.44 -11.46 3.12
C ILE A 434 -9.40 -12.56 2.69
N PRO A 435 -10.58 -12.27 2.11
CA PRO A 435 -11.47 -13.31 1.57
C PRO A 435 -10.79 -14.18 0.51
N PHE A 436 -10.01 -13.58 -0.39
CA PHE A 436 -9.22 -14.30 -1.39
C PHE A 436 -8.27 -15.32 -0.74
N ALA A 437 -7.49 -14.89 0.24
CA ALA A 437 -6.55 -15.76 0.95
C ALA A 437 -7.27 -16.89 1.69
N ILE A 438 -8.39 -16.60 2.37
CA ILE A 438 -9.20 -17.60 3.06
C ILE A 438 -9.72 -18.64 2.06
N MET A 439 -10.28 -18.21 0.93
CA MET A 439 -10.81 -19.11 -0.09
C MET A 439 -9.73 -19.96 -0.75
N LEU A 440 -8.53 -19.43 -0.98
CA LEU A 440 -7.40 -20.21 -1.46
C LEU A 440 -7.00 -21.31 -0.48
N VAL A 441 -6.94 -20.99 0.81
CA VAL A 441 -6.66 -21.98 1.87
C VAL A 441 -7.77 -23.04 1.91
N MET A 442 -9.03 -22.66 1.79
CA MET A 442 -10.17 -23.58 1.73
C MET A 442 -10.12 -24.46 0.47
N ALA A 443 -9.78 -23.90 -0.69
CA ALA A 443 -9.59 -24.66 -1.93
C ALA A 443 -8.49 -25.71 -1.79
N ALA A 444 -7.34 -25.32 -1.21
CA ALA A 444 -6.21 -26.23 -1.01
C ALA A 444 -6.54 -27.42 -0.08
N ARG A 445 -7.52 -27.27 0.82
CA ARG A 445 -7.96 -28.30 1.76
C ARG A 445 -9.01 -29.28 1.20
N GLN A 446 -9.56 -29.01 0.02
CA GLN A 446 -10.55 -29.91 -0.59
C GLN A 446 -9.93 -31.25 -0.99
N SER A 447 -10.69 -32.34 -0.80
CA SER A 447 -10.24 -33.69 -1.10
C SER A 447 -10.22 -34.05 -2.59
N THR A 448 -11.08 -33.40 -3.39
CA THR A 448 -11.24 -33.70 -4.83
C THR A 448 -10.78 -32.53 -5.70
N TRP A 449 -10.19 -32.85 -6.86
CA TRP A 449 -9.69 -31.87 -7.83
C TRP A 449 -10.79 -30.91 -8.33
N GLY A 450 -11.97 -31.42 -8.63
CA GLY A 450 -13.11 -30.62 -9.08
C GLY A 450 -13.52 -29.56 -8.05
N LYS A 451 -13.59 -29.92 -6.77
CA LYS A 451 -13.89 -28.98 -5.67
C LYS A 451 -12.77 -27.97 -5.47
N ARG A 452 -11.49 -28.38 -5.64
CA ARG A 452 -10.34 -27.45 -5.59
C ARG A 452 -10.43 -26.39 -6.66
N ILE A 453 -10.70 -26.80 -7.92
CA ILE A 453 -10.84 -25.89 -9.06
C ILE A 453 -12.03 -24.96 -8.85
N GLY A 454 -13.21 -25.50 -8.51
CA GLY A 454 -14.41 -24.70 -8.30
C GLY A 454 -14.21 -23.62 -7.22
N MET A 455 -13.62 -24.00 -6.08
CA MET A 455 -13.33 -23.04 -5.01
C MET A 455 -12.19 -22.07 -5.36
N GLY A 456 -11.22 -22.49 -6.18
CA GLY A 456 -10.19 -21.63 -6.73
C GLY A 456 -10.76 -20.56 -7.68
N LEU A 457 -11.72 -20.92 -8.51
CA LEU A 457 -12.42 -19.97 -9.39
C LEU A 457 -13.21 -18.92 -8.57
N VAL A 458 -13.89 -19.36 -7.51
CA VAL A 458 -14.56 -18.43 -6.59
C VAL A 458 -13.56 -17.53 -5.89
N ALA A 459 -12.39 -18.04 -5.49
CA ALA A 459 -11.33 -17.23 -4.92
C ALA A 459 -10.88 -16.11 -5.88
N LEU A 460 -10.74 -16.40 -7.18
CA LEU A 460 -10.35 -15.41 -8.17
C LEU A 460 -11.32 -14.22 -8.26
N MET A 461 -12.62 -14.43 -7.96
CA MET A 461 -13.59 -13.32 -7.88
C MET A 461 -13.21 -12.29 -6.81
N PHE A 462 -12.55 -12.71 -5.75
CA PHE A 462 -12.05 -11.82 -4.70
C PHE A 462 -10.60 -11.39 -4.93
N GLY A 463 -9.87 -12.12 -5.78
CA GLY A 463 -8.46 -11.84 -6.06
C GLY A 463 -8.23 -10.71 -7.07
N TRP A 464 -9.12 -10.56 -8.06
CA TRP A 464 -8.92 -9.59 -9.14
C TRP A 464 -8.92 -8.10 -8.70
N PRO A 465 -9.65 -7.65 -7.62
CA PRO A 465 -9.56 -6.28 -7.18
C PRO A 465 -8.28 -5.95 -6.39
N VAL A 466 -7.56 -6.96 -5.88
CA VAL A 466 -6.33 -6.75 -5.09
C VAL A 466 -5.26 -5.97 -5.86
N PRO A 467 -4.95 -6.27 -7.14
CA PRO A 467 -4.04 -5.45 -7.93
C PRO A 467 -4.46 -3.99 -8.07
N ILE A 468 -5.77 -3.70 -8.11
CA ILE A 468 -6.29 -2.33 -8.14
C ILE A 468 -5.92 -1.62 -6.84
N GLY A 469 -6.19 -2.24 -5.69
CA GLY A 469 -5.81 -1.70 -4.38
C GLY A 469 -4.31 -1.45 -4.25
N LEU A 470 -3.49 -2.38 -4.72
CA LEU A 470 -2.02 -2.22 -4.75
C LEU A 470 -1.59 -1.11 -5.71
N GLY A 471 -2.27 -0.95 -6.85
CA GLY A 471 -2.03 0.16 -7.80
C GLY A 471 -2.38 1.52 -7.18
N MET A 472 -3.52 1.64 -6.50
CA MET A 472 -3.90 2.84 -5.75
C MET A 472 -2.87 3.17 -4.66
N LEU A 473 -2.41 2.16 -3.91
CA LEU A 473 -1.39 2.34 -2.88
C LEU A 473 -0.05 2.79 -3.48
N TYR A 474 0.35 2.22 -4.62
CA TYR A 474 1.55 2.63 -5.36
C TYR A 474 1.45 4.09 -5.84
N SER A 475 0.29 4.50 -6.35
CA SER A 475 0.07 5.89 -6.81
C SER A 475 0.11 6.88 -5.65
N ALA A 476 -0.44 6.50 -4.49
CA ALA A 476 -0.41 7.33 -3.28
C ALA A 476 0.98 7.42 -2.65
N THR A 477 1.78 6.35 -2.72
CA THR A 477 3.04 6.25 -1.97
C THR A 477 4.26 6.13 -2.91
N SER A 478 4.97 5.01 -2.86
CA SER A 478 6.13 4.72 -3.71
C SER A 478 6.37 3.21 -3.81
N LEU A 479 7.14 2.80 -4.83
CA LEU A 479 7.51 1.39 -4.98
C LEU A 479 8.19 0.78 -3.74
N PRO A 480 9.16 1.44 -3.06
CA PRO A 480 9.73 0.91 -1.83
C PRO A 480 8.72 0.67 -0.70
N VAL A 481 7.71 1.54 -0.57
CA VAL A 481 6.62 1.38 0.42
C VAL A 481 5.75 0.17 0.08
N LEU A 482 5.40 0.01 -1.21
CA LEU A 482 4.65 -1.17 -1.67
C LEU A 482 5.43 -2.47 -1.43
N LEU A 483 6.74 -2.49 -1.69
CA LEU A 483 7.59 -3.65 -1.43
C LEU A 483 7.67 -3.98 0.06
N LEU A 484 7.74 -2.96 0.93
CA LEU A 484 7.71 -3.14 2.38
C LEU A 484 6.35 -3.73 2.83
N PHE A 485 5.24 -3.26 2.28
CA PHE A 485 3.91 -3.81 2.55
C PHE A 485 3.84 -5.29 2.17
N ILE A 486 4.34 -5.66 1.00
CA ILE A 486 4.42 -7.06 0.56
C ILE A 486 5.32 -7.88 1.50
N ALA A 487 6.44 -7.32 1.97
CA ALA A 487 7.34 -7.98 2.91
C ALA A 487 6.66 -8.32 4.25
N PHE A 488 5.80 -7.44 4.78
CA PHE A 488 4.95 -7.73 5.94
C PHE A 488 4.03 -8.94 5.68
N LEU A 489 3.35 -8.97 4.53
CA LEU A 489 2.46 -10.08 4.16
C LEU A 489 3.20 -11.41 4.04
N LEU A 490 4.35 -11.40 3.36
CA LEU A 490 5.20 -12.58 3.21
C LEU A 490 5.68 -13.09 4.56
N GLN A 491 6.09 -12.20 5.46
CA GLN A 491 6.51 -12.56 6.81
C GLN A 491 5.38 -13.24 7.59
N LEU A 492 4.15 -12.72 7.53
CA LEU A 492 3.00 -13.34 8.18
C LEU A 492 2.70 -14.74 7.64
N VAL A 493 2.82 -14.94 6.31
CA VAL A 493 2.61 -16.25 5.68
C VAL A 493 3.71 -17.24 6.08
N LEU A 494 4.96 -16.82 6.09
CA LEU A 494 6.10 -17.67 6.47
C LEU A 494 5.96 -18.17 7.91
N PHE A 495 5.56 -17.29 8.83
CA PHE A 495 5.44 -17.63 10.24
C PHE A 495 4.08 -18.26 10.61
N TYR A 496 3.11 -18.33 9.69
CA TYR A 496 1.86 -19.06 9.90
C TYR A 496 2.07 -20.59 9.97
N ARG A 497 3.11 -21.12 9.33
CA ARG A 497 3.38 -22.56 9.25
C ARG A 497 4.08 -23.15 10.47
N TRP A 498 4.38 -22.32 11.42
CA TRP A 498 4.93 -22.76 12.73
C TRP A 498 3.85 -23.36 13.61
#